data_c1bf8d671c5d7959dde6788c17624e95
#
_entry.id   c1bf8d671c5d7959dde6788c17624e95
#
_cell.length_a   1.000
_cell.length_b   1.000
_cell.length_c   1.000
_cell.angle_alpha   90.00
_cell.angle_beta   90.00
_cell.angle_gamma   90.00
#
_symmetry.space_group_name_H-M   'P 1'
#
loop_
_entity.id
_entity.type
_entity.pdbx_description
1 polymer ?
#
loop_
_entity_poly.entity_id
_entity_poly.type
_entity_poly.pdbx_seq_one_letter_code
_entity_poly.pdbx_strand_id
1 'polypeptide(L)'
;MAKIDDNIKQKIKTLNREELEKLLIKAATKHKEFHDYLLVNYIDKEFGEKELFERAKSDLNVLFYKSYKGFSEQLRLANMLSACIKRINEFAKVCKNKNLEADLIMCVLEVPFSYSTNMFGTCFTAFDYKVGLRVKRMITLVTKKMHEDYLIDYKEKINKYLDILHRTSGHIDFIYAFPKKID
;
A
#
# COMPACT_ATOMS: atom_id res chain seq x y z
N MET A 1 14.39 -6.46 8.82
CA MET A 1 14.55 -7.93 8.67
C MET A 1 15.58 -8.41 9.68
N ALA A 2 15.27 -9.46 10.43
CA ALA A 2 16.26 -10.10 11.29
C ALA A 2 17.38 -10.67 10.41
N LYS A 3 18.64 -10.31 10.71
CA LYS A 3 19.79 -10.95 10.06
C LYS A 3 19.93 -12.37 10.61
N ILE A 4 19.89 -13.35 9.74
CA ILE A 4 20.22 -14.73 10.11
C ILE A 4 21.74 -14.81 10.30
N ASP A 5 22.16 -15.38 11.41
CA ASP A 5 23.57 -15.65 11.73
C ASP A 5 24.22 -16.51 10.64
N ASP A 6 25.49 -16.23 10.31
CA ASP A 6 26.18 -16.94 9.23
C ASP A 6 26.43 -18.41 9.56
N ASN A 7 26.57 -18.75 10.84
CA ASN A 7 26.67 -20.15 11.29
C ASN A 7 25.35 -20.91 11.00
N ILE A 8 24.20 -20.26 11.26
CA ILE A 8 22.88 -20.84 10.94
C ILE A 8 22.73 -21.02 9.43
N LYS A 9 23.16 -20.03 8.61
CA LYS A 9 23.13 -20.16 7.14
C LYS A 9 23.97 -21.33 6.66
N GLN A 10 25.16 -21.55 7.23
CA GLN A 10 26.00 -22.67 6.87
C GLN A 10 25.34 -24.00 7.23
N LYS A 11 24.77 -24.12 8.43
CA LYS A 11 24.04 -25.32 8.84
C LYS A 11 22.83 -25.61 7.95
N ILE A 12 22.08 -24.59 7.53
CA ILE A 12 20.98 -24.76 6.58
C ILE A 12 21.48 -25.36 5.25
N LYS A 13 22.64 -24.93 4.76
CA LYS A 13 23.23 -25.47 3.51
C LYS A 13 23.66 -26.93 3.62
N THR A 14 23.88 -27.46 4.81
CA THR A 14 24.25 -28.87 5.04
C THR A 14 23.05 -29.79 5.23
N LEU A 15 21.83 -29.25 5.35
CA LEU A 15 20.61 -30.06 5.44
C LEU A 15 20.40 -30.81 4.12
N ASN A 16 19.93 -32.05 4.23
CA ASN A 16 19.52 -32.83 3.05
C ASN A 16 18.19 -32.28 2.48
N ARG A 17 17.84 -32.74 1.27
CA ARG A 17 16.64 -32.27 0.55
C ARG A 17 15.35 -32.52 1.35
N GLU A 18 15.21 -33.69 1.95
CA GLU A 18 13.98 -34.03 2.71
C GLU A 18 13.82 -33.14 3.96
N GLU A 19 14.93 -32.86 4.65
CA GLU A 19 14.90 -31.94 5.80
C GLU A 19 14.54 -30.54 5.40
N LEU A 20 15.05 -30.03 4.27
CA LEU A 20 14.69 -28.72 3.73
C LEU A 20 13.22 -28.66 3.31
N GLU A 21 12.69 -29.68 2.63
CA GLU A 21 11.28 -29.75 2.25
C GLU A 21 10.37 -29.73 3.47
N LYS A 22 10.66 -30.55 4.49
CA LYS A 22 9.91 -30.57 5.76
C LYS A 22 9.96 -29.20 6.46
N LEU A 23 11.12 -28.56 6.47
CA LEU A 23 11.30 -27.23 7.08
C LEU A 23 10.48 -26.16 6.35
N LEU A 24 10.51 -26.14 5.00
CA LEU A 24 9.76 -25.20 4.17
C LEU A 24 8.24 -25.40 4.35
N ILE A 25 7.74 -26.63 4.33
CA ILE A 25 6.33 -26.92 4.55
C ILE A 25 5.91 -26.46 5.95
N LYS A 26 6.69 -26.77 6.97
CA LYS A 26 6.42 -26.35 8.36
C LYS A 26 6.42 -24.83 8.51
N ALA A 27 7.35 -24.14 7.85
CA ALA A 27 7.42 -22.68 7.87
C ALA A 27 6.21 -22.04 7.15
N ALA A 28 5.83 -22.56 5.97
CA ALA A 28 4.67 -22.11 5.23
C ALA A 28 3.36 -22.33 5.99
N THR A 29 3.21 -23.48 6.67
CA THR A 29 2.03 -23.77 7.49
C THR A 29 1.89 -22.81 8.69
N LYS A 30 3.03 -22.42 9.30
CA LYS A 30 3.02 -21.59 10.51
C LYS A 30 2.98 -20.08 10.22
N HIS A 31 3.50 -19.64 9.10
CA HIS A 31 3.70 -18.23 8.76
C HIS A 31 3.02 -17.87 7.45
N LYS A 32 1.83 -17.25 7.55
CA LYS A 32 1.03 -16.83 6.40
C LYS A 32 1.83 -15.95 5.40
N GLU A 33 2.65 -15.02 5.89
CA GLU A 33 3.47 -14.15 5.02
C GLU A 33 4.48 -14.98 4.19
N PHE A 34 5.01 -16.04 4.78
CA PHE A 34 5.93 -16.95 4.08
C PHE A 34 5.19 -17.87 3.09
N HIS A 35 4.01 -18.37 3.46
CA HIS A 35 3.13 -19.11 2.56
C HIS A 35 2.79 -18.28 1.31
N ASP A 36 2.31 -17.04 1.51
CA ASP A 36 1.94 -16.15 0.43
C ASP A 36 3.17 -15.80 -0.46
N TYR A 37 4.35 -15.63 0.16
CA TYR A 37 5.60 -15.42 -0.56
C TYR A 37 5.97 -16.63 -1.44
N LEU A 38 5.84 -17.85 -0.94
CA LEU A 38 6.10 -19.06 -1.72
C LEU A 38 5.12 -19.19 -2.89
N LEU A 39 3.85 -18.97 -2.64
CA LEU A 39 2.80 -19.06 -3.65
C LEU A 39 3.11 -18.14 -4.83
N VAL A 40 3.34 -16.86 -4.58
CA VAL A 40 3.56 -15.83 -5.62
C VAL A 40 4.89 -15.98 -6.35
N ASN A 41 5.94 -16.41 -5.65
CA ASN A 41 7.30 -16.35 -6.25
C ASN A 41 7.80 -17.70 -6.79
N TYR A 42 7.18 -18.83 -6.36
CA TYR A 42 7.72 -20.15 -6.67
C TYR A 42 6.68 -21.17 -7.16
N ILE A 43 5.38 -21.00 -6.82
CA ILE A 43 4.36 -22.01 -7.14
C ILE A 43 3.50 -21.56 -8.33
N ASP A 44 2.73 -20.48 -8.14
CA ASP A 44 1.85 -19.91 -9.16
C ASP A 44 1.76 -18.41 -8.99
N LYS A 45 2.53 -17.69 -9.80
CA LYS A 45 2.63 -16.24 -9.68
C LYS A 45 1.30 -15.54 -10.00
N GLU A 46 0.67 -15.91 -11.10
CA GLU A 46 -0.53 -15.22 -11.60
C GLU A 46 -1.71 -15.44 -10.63
N PHE A 47 -1.96 -16.68 -10.27
CA PHE A 47 -3.01 -17.01 -9.30
C PHE A 47 -2.72 -16.40 -7.93
N GLY A 48 -1.48 -16.50 -7.45
CA GLY A 48 -1.08 -15.96 -6.15
C GLY A 48 -1.19 -14.43 -6.07
N GLU A 49 -0.78 -13.70 -7.11
CA GLU A 49 -0.93 -12.24 -7.17
C GLU A 49 -2.41 -11.83 -7.13
N LYS A 50 -3.28 -12.52 -7.88
CA LYS A 50 -4.71 -12.26 -7.92
C LYS A 50 -5.38 -12.55 -6.57
N GLU A 51 -5.09 -13.70 -5.98
CA GLU A 51 -5.63 -14.09 -4.67
C GLU A 51 -5.22 -13.10 -3.57
N LEU A 52 -3.93 -12.70 -3.53
CA LEU A 52 -3.43 -11.71 -2.57
C LEU A 52 -4.07 -10.34 -2.77
N PHE A 53 -4.29 -9.93 -4.01
CA PHE A 53 -4.94 -8.67 -4.34
C PHE A 53 -6.39 -8.65 -3.86
N GLU A 54 -7.19 -9.66 -4.18
CA GLU A 54 -8.59 -9.74 -3.74
C GLU A 54 -8.70 -9.80 -2.22
N ARG A 55 -7.82 -10.55 -1.56
CA ARG A 55 -7.73 -10.58 -0.10
C ARG A 55 -7.38 -9.21 0.48
N ALA A 56 -6.40 -8.51 -0.10
CA ALA A 56 -6.03 -7.17 0.35
C ALA A 56 -7.18 -6.18 0.16
N LYS A 57 -7.89 -6.24 -0.96
CA LYS A 57 -9.06 -5.41 -1.26
C LYS A 57 -10.21 -5.67 -0.28
N SER A 58 -10.47 -6.93 0.04
CA SER A 58 -11.45 -7.30 1.07
C SER A 58 -11.07 -6.76 2.45
N ASP A 59 -9.79 -6.90 2.84
CA ASP A 59 -9.29 -6.35 4.11
C ASP A 59 -9.41 -4.82 4.16
N LEU A 60 -9.14 -4.12 3.05
CA LEU A 60 -9.34 -2.66 2.97
C LEU A 60 -10.81 -2.28 3.16
N ASN A 61 -11.75 -3.02 2.56
CA ASN A 61 -13.17 -2.79 2.77
C ASN A 61 -13.56 -2.92 4.24
N VAL A 62 -13.05 -3.94 4.94
CA VAL A 62 -13.29 -4.08 6.39
C VAL A 62 -12.70 -2.88 7.15
N LEU A 63 -11.51 -2.39 6.77
CA LEU A 63 -10.88 -1.24 7.39
C LEU A 63 -11.64 0.06 7.14
N PHE A 64 -12.31 0.26 6.01
CA PHE A 64 -13.11 1.46 5.73
C PHE A 64 -14.29 1.61 6.70
N TYR A 65 -14.92 0.51 7.10
CA TYR A 65 -16.07 0.51 8.00
C TYR A 65 -15.72 0.34 9.48
N LYS A 66 -14.43 0.17 9.80
CA LYS A 66 -13.98 0.03 11.18
C LYS A 66 -14.09 1.37 11.91
N SER A 67 -14.49 1.32 13.19
CA SER A 67 -14.45 2.50 14.07
C SER A 67 -13.00 2.85 14.45
N TYR A 68 -12.64 4.11 14.28
CA TYR A 68 -11.33 4.65 14.65
C TYR A 68 -11.43 5.70 15.75
N LYS A 69 -10.43 5.73 16.61
CA LYS A 69 -10.31 6.76 17.66
C LYS A 69 -10.04 8.13 17.01
N GLY A 70 -10.64 9.17 17.55
CA GLY A 70 -10.45 10.55 17.12
C GLY A 70 -11.67 11.40 17.48
N PHE A 71 -11.45 12.60 18.02
CA PHE A 71 -12.51 13.54 18.37
C PHE A 71 -13.06 14.30 17.15
N SER A 72 -12.39 14.23 16.01
CA SER A 72 -12.87 14.78 14.75
C SER A 72 -12.92 13.69 13.66
N GLU A 73 -13.71 13.92 12.62
CA GLU A 73 -13.82 13.04 11.48
C GLU A 73 -12.48 12.94 10.73
N GLN A 74 -11.76 14.07 10.57
CA GLN A 74 -10.43 14.11 9.95
C GLN A 74 -9.43 13.21 10.68
N LEU A 75 -9.43 13.21 12.02
CA LEU A 75 -8.52 12.34 12.78
C LEU A 75 -8.89 10.87 12.65
N ARG A 76 -10.19 10.53 12.62
CA ARG A 76 -10.64 9.16 12.38
C ARG A 76 -10.24 8.68 10.99
N LEU A 77 -10.44 9.50 9.95
CA LEU A 77 -9.99 9.21 8.58
C LEU A 77 -8.47 9.09 8.48
N ALA A 78 -7.73 9.97 9.16
CA ALA A 78 -6.26 9.88 9.20
C ALA A 78 -5.77 8.55 9.81
N ASN A 79 -6.47 8.02 10.82
CA ASN A 79 -6.16 6.73 11.43
C ASN A 79 -6.58 5.55 10.52
N MET A 80 -7.72 5.65 9.87
CA MET A 80 -8.15 4.71 8.83
C MET A 80 -7.10 4.61 7.71
N LEU A 81 -6.69 5.75 7.14
CA LEU A 81 -5.65 5.79 6.10
C LEU A 81 -4.34 5.12 6.55
N SER A 82 -3.96 5.29 7.82
CA SER A 82 -2.76 4.66 8.37
C SER A 82 -2.90 3.13 8.43
N ALA A 83 -4.07 2.62 8.84
CA ALA A 83 -4.35 1.19 8.87
C ALA A 83 -4.37 0.58 7.46
N CYS A 84 -5.03 1.26 6.51
CA CYS A 84 -5.08 0.82 5.11
C CYS A 84 -3.69 0.74 4.49
N ILE A 85 -2.84 1.75 4.72
CA ILE A 85 -1.47 1.73 4.19
C ILE A 85 -0.60 0.65 4.83
N LYS A 86 -0.78 0.37 6.11
CA LYS A 86 -0.11 -0.77 6.74
C LYS A 86 -0.44 -2.06 5.98
N ARG A 87 -1.73 -2.29 5.67
CA ARG A 87 -2.18 -3.46 4.90
C ARG A 87 -1.61 -3.50 3.48
N ILE A 88 -1.58 -2.35 2.77
CA ILE A 88 -0.96 -2.25 1.44
C ILE A 88 0.55 -2.53 1.51
N ASN A 89 1.24 -2.08 2.55
CA ASN A 89 2.66 -2.37 2.72
C ASN A 89 2.93 -3.87 2.96
N GLU A 90 2.06 -4.57 3.67
CA GLU A 90 2.12 -6.01 3.84
C GLU A 90 1.96 -6.73 2.50
N PHE A 91 0.98 -6.31 1.68
CA PHE A 91 0.80 -6.79 0.31
C PHE A 91 2.06 -6.56 -0.55
N ALA A 92 2.58 -5.32 -0.58
CA ALA A 92 3.73 -4.93 -1.41
C ALA A 92 5.07 -5.59 -1.01
N LYS A 93 5.18 -6.16 0.19
CA LYS A 93 6.34 -6.97 0.59
C LYS A 93 6.39 -8.30 -0.15
N VAL A 94 5.24 -8.91 -0.39
CA VAL A 94 5.09 -10.22 -1.01
C VAL A 94 4.91 -10.10 -2.52
N CYS A 95 3.92 -9.32 -2.94
CA CYS A 95 3.60 -9.07 -4.34
C CYS A 95 4.40 -7.88 -4.88
N LYS A 96 5.19 -8.09 -5.94
CA LYS A 96 6.01 -7.04 -6.57
C LYS A 96 5.31 -6.34 -7.73
N ASN A 97 4.09 -6.77 -8.08
CA ASN A 97 3.28 -6.17 -9.12
C ASN A 97 2.86 -4.75 -8.74
N LYS A 98 3.39 -3.76 -9.45
CA LYS A 98 3.17 -2.34 -9.13
C LYS A 98 1.80 -1.82 -9.57
N ASN A 99 1.19 -2.46 -10.57
CA ASN A 99 -0.15 -2.11 -11.01
C ASN A 99 -1.17 -2.45 -9.90
N LEU A 100 -1.09 -3.65 -9.34
CA LEU A 100 -1.96 -4.06 -8.23
C LEU A 100 -1.73 -3.22 -6.96
N GLU A 101 -0.48 -2.82 -6.68
CA GLU A 101 -0.18 -1.88 -5.59
C GLU A 101 -0.84 -0.51 -5.83
N ALA A 102 -0.80 0.00 -7.06
CA ALA A 102 -1.39 1.26 -7.45
C ALA A 102 -2.93 1.22 -7.31
N ASP A 103 -3.57 0.15 -7.76
CA ASP A 103 -5.01 -0.04 -7.64
C ASP A 103 -5.48 -0.02 -6.17
N LEU A 104 -4.75 -0.71 -5.27
CA LEU A 104 -5.07 -0.67 -3.85
C LEU A 104 -4.91 0.74 -3.25
N ILE A 105 -3.89 1.51 -3.67
CA ILE A 105 -3.69 2.88 -3.20
C ILE A 105 -4.80 3.79 -3.73
N MET A 106 -5.21 3.63 -5.01
CA MET A 106 -6.31 4.40 -5.58
C MET A 106 -7.63 4.13 -4.86
N CYS A 107 -7.92 2.87 -4.57
CA CYS A 107 -9.11 2.49 -3.79
C CYS A 107 -9.13 3.20 -2.42
N VAL A 108 -7.99 3.31 -1.75
CA VAL A 108 -7.88 4.03 -0.46
C VAL A 108 -8.01 5.53 -0.64
N LEU A 109 -7.46 6.10 -1.73
CA LEU A 109 -7.53 7.55 -2.00
C LEU A 109 -8.94 8.00 -2.38
N GLU A 110 -9.75 7.17 -3.00
CA GLU A 110 -11.14 7.50 -3.31
C GLU A 110 -11.93 7.89 -2.06
N VAL A 111 -11.63 7.31 -0.92
CA VAL A 111 -12.36 7.61 0.33
C VAL A 111 -12.22 9.08 0.76
N PRO A 112 -11.01 9.64 1.03
CA PRO A 112 -10.90 11.05 1.44
C PRO A 112 -11.38 12.03 0.39
N PHE A 113 -11.24 11.71 -0.91
CA PHE A 113 -11.67 12.60 -2.00
C PHE A 113 -13.16 12.45 -2.37
N SER A 114 -13.89 11.51 -1.79
CA SER A 114 -15.35 11.42 -1.89
C SER A 114 -16.08 12.36 -0.91
N TYR A 115 -15.39 12.82 0.13
CA TYR A 115 -15.93 13.79 1.08
C TYR A 115 -15.91 15.22 0.51
N SER A 116 -16.61 16.12 1.19
CA SER A 116 -16.55 17.56 0.88
C SER A 116 -15.11 18.09 0.98
N THR A 117 -14.74 19.00 0.09
CA THR A 117 -13.42 19.67 0.11
C THR A 117 -13.14 20.42 1.41
N ASN A 118 -14.18 20.75 2.19
CA ASN A 118 -14.05 21.37 3.51
C ASN A 118 -13.39 20.46 4.55
N MET A 119 -13.21 19.19 4.26
CA MET A 119 -12.43 18.29 5.10
C MET A 119 -10.93 18.61 5.09
N PHE A 120 -10.44 19.26 4.04
CA PHE A 120 -9.06 19.71 3.89
C PHE A 120 -8.87 21.14 4.43
N GLY A 121 -7.64 21.52 4.71
CA GLY A 121 -7.28 22.87 5.15
C GLY A 121 -7.74 23.23 6.57
N THR A 122 -8.14 22.23 7.35
CA THR A 122 -8.55 22.42 8.75
C THR A 122 -7.36 22.45 9.70
N CYS A 123 -7.58 22.75 10.98
CA CYS A 123 -6.52 22.65 12.00
C CYS A 123 -5.97 21.22 12.18
N PHE A 124 -6.63 20.21 11.62
CA PHE A 124 -6.20 18.81 11.66
C PHE A 124 -5.26 18.47 10.49
N THR A 125 -4.14 19.17 10.39
CA THR A 125 -3.14 19.04 9.30
C THR A 125 -2.61 17.61 9.10
N ALA A 126 -2.70 16.76 10.12
CA ALA A 126 -2.33 15.34 10.01
C ALA A 126 -3.17 14.58 8.97
N PHE A 127 -4.43 14.95 8.74
CA PHE A 127 -5.26 14.38 7.69
C PHE A 127 -4.70 14.73 6.31
N ASP A 128 -4.52 16.02 6.03
CA ASP A 128 -3.98 16.53 4.77
C ASP A 128 -2.61 15.90 4.47
N TYR A 129 -1.73 15.85 5.46
CA TYR A 129 -0.41 15.25 5.34
C TYR A 129 -0.49 13.77 4.95
N LYS A 130 -1.36 13.00 5.63
CA LYS A 130 -1.50 11.57 5.30
C LYS A 130 -2.09 11.35 3.92
N VAL A 131 -3.08 12.13 3.50
CA VAL A 131 -3.61 12.05 2.13
C VAL A 131 -2.52 12.40 1.12
N GLY A 132 -1.82 13.52 1.32
CA GLY A 132 -0.73 13.97 0.45
C GLY A 132 0.39 12.91 0.30
N LEU A 133 0.80 12.25 1.39
CA LEU A 133 1.76 11.14 1.31
C LEU A 133 1.30 10.00 0.38
N ARG A 134 -0.01 9.73 0.31
CA ARG A 134 -0.55 8.66 -0.55
C ARG A 134 -0.57 9.10 -2.00
N VAL A 135 -0.98 10.34 -2.26
CA VAL A 135 -0.90 10.94 -3.59
C VAL A 135 0.55 10.96 -4.08
N LYS A 136 1.52 11.36 -3.23
CA LYS A 136 2.96 11.31 -3.57
C LYS A 136 3.44 9.90 -3.92
N ARG A 137 3.03 8.90 -3.13
CA ARG A 137 3.36 7.50 -3.43
C ARG A 137 2.77 7.06 -4.75
N MET A 138 1.51 7.42 -5.03
CA MET A 138 0.84 7.10 -6.29
C MET A 138 1.58 7.74 -7.48
N ILE A 139 1.90 9.03 -7.41
CA ILE A 139 2.71 9.71 -8.44
C ILE A 139 4.03 8.96 -8.67
N THR A 140 4.74 8.60 -7.59
CA THR A 140 6.02 7.87 -7.70
C THR A 140 5.86 6.51 -8.37
N LEU A 141 4.77 5.80 -8.10
CA LEU A 141 4.50 4.51 -8.75
C LEU A 141 4.27 4.69 -10.25
N VAL A 142 3.34 5.54 -10.64
CA VAL A 142 2.94 5.70 -12.05
C VAL A 142 4.01 6.36 -12.91
N THR A 143 4.83 7.27 -12.34
CA THR A 143 5.86 7.99 -13.13
C THR A 143 7.23 7.33 -13.13
N LYS A 144 7.53 6.44 -12.15
CA LYS A 144 8.91 5.90 -11.98
C LYS A 144 8.99 4.38 -11.91
N LYS A 145 7.87 3.66 -11.72
CA LYS A 145 7.89 2.23 -11.41
C LYS A 145 6.94 1.38 -12.24
N MET A 146 6.10 2.01 -13.04
CA MET A 146 5.17 1.37 -13.95
C MET A 146 5.52 1.72 -15.39
N HIS A 147 5.03 0.94 -16.34
CA HIS A 147 5.14 1.29 -17.76
C HIS A 147 4.28 2.52 -18.08
N GLU A 148 4.69 3.35 -19.02
CA GLU A 148 4.01 4.61 -19.37
C GLU A 148 2.55 4.41 -19.78
N ASP A 149 2.22 3.29 -20.41
CA ASP A 149 0.85 2.97 -20.83
C ASP A 149 -0.15 2.96 -19.65
N TYR A 150 0.30 2.52 -18.47
CA TYR A 150 -0.55 2.51 -17.27
C TYR A 150 -0.78 3.89 -16.66
N LEU A 151 0.02 4.91 -17.04
CA LEU A 151 -0.17 6.27 -16.57
C LEU A 151 -1.54 6.82 -16.96
N ILE A 152 -2.02 6.47 -18.16
CA ILE A 152 -3.29 6.94 -18.72
C ILE A 152 -4.46 6.60 -17.78
N ASP A 153 -4.45 5.41 -17.17
CA ASP A 153 -5.53 4.93 -16.31
C ASP A 153 -5.68 5.73 -15.01
N TYR A 154 -4.58 6.33 -14.53
CA TYR A 154 -4.54 7.03 -13.24
C TYR A 154 -4.40 8.55 -13.37
N LYS A 155 -3.92 9.05 -14.50
CA LYS A 155 -3.54 10.45 -14.72
C LYS A 155 -4.67 11.43 -14.38
N GLU A 156 -5.87 11.19 -14.89
CA GLU A 156 -7.00 12.08 -14.67
C GLU A 156 -7.37 12.20 -13.18
N LYS A 157 -7.47 11.05 -12.49
CA LYS A 157 -7.78 11.01 -11.05
C LYS A 157 -6.68 11.67 -10.22
N ILE A 158 -5.42 11.39 -10.50
CA ILE A 158 -4.28 11.99 -9.80
C ILE A 158 -4.27 13.51 -9.98
N ASN A 159 -4.48 14.00 -11.19
CA ASN A 159 -4.51 15.43 -11.47
C ASN A 159 -5.69 16.13 -10.75
N LYS A 160 -6.84 15.48 -10.66
CA LYS A 160 -7.97 15.96 -9.84
C LYS A 160 -7.60 16.05 -8.35
N TYR A 161 -6.92 15.04 -7.82
CA TYR A 161 -6.49 15.03 -6.43
C TYR A 161 -5.43 16.11 -6.13
N LEU A 162 -4.50 16.31 -7.05
CA LEU A 162 -3.50 17.38 -6.96
C LEU A 162 -4.17 18.76 -6.96
N ASP A 163 -5.11 19.00 -7.85
CA ASP A 163 -5.86 20.27 -7.91
C ASP A 163 -6.61 20.55 -6.59
N ILE A 164 -7.28 19.55 -6.02
CA ILE A 164 -7.95 19.69 -4.72
C ILE A 164 -6.92 20.02 -3.63
N LEU A 165 -5.83 19.27 -3.53
CA LEU A 165 -4.82 19.48 -2.50
C LEU A 165 -4.16 20.86 -2.62
N HIS A 166 -3.81 21.30 -3.82
CA HIS A 166 -3.21 22.64 -4.03
C HIS A 166 -4.15 23.80 -3.67
N ARG A 167 -5.48 23.59 -3.82
CA ARG A 167 -6.47 24.63 -3.51
C ARG A 167 -6.89 24.64 -2.04
N THR A 168 -6.89 23.51 -1.36
CA THR A 168 -7.57 23.37 -0.07
C THR A 168 -6.70 22.94 1.08
N SER A 169 -5.55 22.30 0.85
CA SER A 169 -4.73 21.77 1.95
C SER A 169 -4.15 22.86 2.84
N GLY A 170 -4.26 22.67 4.15
CA GLY A 170 -3.59 23.50 5.16
C GLY A 170 -2.09 23.19 5.32
N HIS A 171 -1.58 22.13 4.67
CA HIS A 171 -0.16 21.71 4.76
C HIS A 171 0.65 22.28 3.58
N ILE A 172 0.76 23.58 3.53
CA ILE A 172 1.25 24.34 2.37
C ILE A 172 2.64 23.88 1.93
N ASP A 173 3.63 23.88 2.82
CA ASP A 173 5.03 23.53 2.49
C ASP A 173 5.16 22.11 1.89
N PHE A 174 4.35 21.18 2.39
CA PHE A 174 4.37 19.82 1.88
C PHE A 174 3.73 19.69 0.49
N ILE A 175 2.64 20.43 0.25
CA ILE A 175 1.90 20.40 -1.02
C ILE A 175 2.66 21.14 -2.12
N TYR A 176 3.37 22.22 -1.82
CA TYR A 176 4.20 22.93 -2.81
C TYR A 176 5.32 22.05 -3.40
N ALA A 177 5.73 20.99 -2.67
CA ALA A 177 6.70 20.03 -3.21
C ALA A 177 6.11 19.08 -4.26
N PHE A 178 4.79 19.14 -4.50
CA PHE A 178 4.14 18.30 -5.51
C PHE A 178 4.06 19.01 -6.85
N PRO A 179 4.08 18.25 -7.97
CA PRO A 179 3.78 18.82 -9.27
C PRO A 179 2.34 19.34 -9.27
N LYS A 180 2.05 20.38 -10.03
CA LYS A 180 0.66 20.84 -10.23
C LYS A 180 -0.15 19.83 -11.03
N LYS A 181 0.51 19.13 -11.96
CA LYS A 181 -0.05 18.07 -12.79
C LYS A 181 1.03 17.05 -13.13
N ILE A 182 0.62 15.86 -13.45
CA ILE A 182 1.44 14.83 -14.12
C ILE A 182 1.02 14.77 -15.58
N ASP A 183 2.01 14.66 -16.47
CA ASP A 183 1.80 14.64 -17.93
C ASP A 183 1.70 13.22 -18.47
#